data_2fcf6b44cea15611f8ab999adbab4c94
#
_entry.id   2fcf6b44cea15611f8ab999adbab4c94
#
_cell.length_a   1.000
_cell.length_b   1.000
_cell.length_c   1.000
_cell.angle_alpha   90.00
_cell.angle_beta   90.00
_cell.angle_gamma   90.00
#
_symmetry.space_group_name_H-M   'P 1'
#
loop_
_entity.id
_entity.type
_entity.pdbx_description
1 polymer ?
#
loop_
_entity_poly.entity_id
_entity_poly.type
_entity_poly.pdbx_seq_one_letter_code
_entity_poly.pdbx_strand_id
1 'polypeptide(L)'
;MHLTAKFNLAILAAFGVGLLVAVIVLDLVAAKLARHQVLENARIMMTAANGIREYTAQHLVPLLPIEHDGKFVPENVPAFSAQTTFKNIQAAFAGYTYREPALNPTNLIDRAQDWEADIIRLFRNEPTRHELVVERDTPIGLTLNLARPISIHDDACLTCHGTPSAAPAALTQTYGTVSGFGWKLNETIGAQIVSVPMAVPLKLARRLYITSLIALVGIFAVVFVVINLLLHHLVIAPVKRVSANRRGSQLGRGARGALCQAWQR
;
A
#
# COMPACT_ATOMS: atom_id res chain seq x y z
N MET A 1 14.39 0.49 48.69
CA MET A 1 13.63 1.26 47.68
C MET A 1 12.33 1.73 48.32
N HIS A 2 12.02 3.03 48.24
CA HIS A 2 10.74 3.56 48.74
C HIS A 2 9.56 2.94 47.97
N LEU A 3 8.44 2.71 48.65
CA LEU A 3 7.20 2.13 48.05
C LEU A 3 6.80 2.82 46.75
N THR A 4 6.91 4.15 46.69
CA THR A 4 6.68 4.98 45.51
C THR A 4 7.54 4.61 44.31
N ALA A 5 8.83 4.29 44.54
CA ALA A 5 9.74 3.90 43.46
C ALA A 5 9.38 2.55 42.85
N LYS A 6 8.95 1.57 43.66
CA LYS A 6 8.49 0.26 43.17
C LYS A 6 7.21 0.41 42.35
N PHE A 7 6.28 1.26 42.80
CA PHE A 7 5.01 1.51 42.11
C PHE A 7 5.23 2.23 40.77
N ASN A 8 6.06 3.28 40.74
CA ASN A 8 6.40 3.98 39.52
C ASN A 8 7.13 3.08 38.51
N LEU A 9 8.01 2.19 38.97
CA LEU A 9 8.67 1.23 38.11
C LEU A 9 7.68 0.25 37.49
N ALA A 10 6.70 -0.24 38.23
CA ALA A 10 5.66 -1.12 37.74
C ALA A 10 4.77 -0.41 36.66
N ILE A 11 4.39 0.83 36.90
CA ILE A 11 3.62 1.65 35.93
C ILE A 11 4.44 1.87 34.67
N LEU A 12 5.71 2.28 34.79
CA LEU A 12 6.58 2.49 33.64
C LEU A 12 6.80 1.20 32.82
N ALA A 13 6.95 0.06 33.51
CA ALA A 13 7.07 -1.23 32.87
C ALA A 13 5.78 -1.60 32.10
N ALA A 14 4.60 -1.41 32.70
CA ALA A 14 3.32 -1.67 32.07
C ALA A 14 3.10 -0.74 30.86
N PHE A 15 3.42 0.55 30.99
CA PHE A 15 3.34 1.49 29.88
C PHE A 15 4.34 1.17 28.77
N GLY A 16 5.57 0.76 29.14
CA GLY A 16 6.59 0.33 28.17
C GLY A 16 6.15 -0.86 27.34
N VAL A 17 5.54 -1.88 27.98
CA VAL A 17 4.97 -3.04 27.26
C VAL A 17 3.80 -2.61 26.38
N GLY A 18 2.88 -1.79 26.89
CA GLY A 18 1.75 -1.28 26.11
C GLY A 18 2.19 -0.48 24.89
N LEU A 19 3.21 0.38 25.07
CA LEU A 19 3.79 1.16 23.98
C LEU A 19 4.46 0.26 22.92
N LEU A 20 5.21 -0.75 23.34
CA LEU A 20 5.84 -1.70 22.42
C LEU A 20 4.80 -2.44 21.57
N VAL A 21 3.74 -2.93 22.18
CA VAL A 21 2.62 -3.59 21.46
C VAL A 21 1.97 -2.60 20.50
N ALA A 22 1.70 -1.38 20.94
CA ALA A 22 1.09 -0.36 20.08
C ALA A 22 1.96 -0.02 18.86
N VAL A 23 3.29 0.10 19.04
CA VAL A 23 4.26 0.33 17.96
C VAL A 23 4.16 -0.78 16.91
N ILE A 24 4.21 -2.03 17.33
CA ILE A 24 4.13 -3.19 16.41
C ILE A 24 2.80 -3.20 15.65
N VAL A 25 1.68 -3.03 16.35
CA VAL A 25 0.34 -3.05 15.75
C VAL A 25 0.17 -1.91 14.76
N LEU A 26 0.57 -0.68 15.13
CA LEU A 26 0.47 0.49 14.25
C LEU A 26 1.30 0.34 12.98
N ASP A 27 2.51 -0.21 13.07
CA ASP A 27 3.38 -0.45 11.91
C ASP A 27 2.74 -1.45 10.93
N LEU A 28 2.28 -2.60 11.46
CA LEU A 28 1.60 -3.63 10.64
C LEU A 28 0.33 -3.10 9.96
N VAL A 29 -0.49 -2.35 10.69
CA VAL A 29 -1.73 -1.75 10.15
C VAL A 29 -1.42 -0.70 9.10
N ALA A 30 -0.43 0.17 9.35
CA ALA A 30 -0.05 1.22 8.40
C ALA A 30 0.50 0.64 7.09
N ALA A 31 1.35 -0.38 7.15
CA ALA A 31 1.89 -1.06 5.98
C ALA A 31 0.78 -1.75 5.16
N LYS A 32 -0.14 -2.46 5.84
CA LYS A 32 -1.28 -3.13 5.19
C LYS A 32 -2.22 -2.13 4.52
N LEU A 33 -2.52 -1.01 5.19
CA LEU A 33 -3.39 0.02 4.66
C LEU A 33 -2.78 0.71 3.43
N ALA A 34 -1.47 1.03 3.49
CA ALA A 34 -0.75 1.60 2.36
C ALA A 34 -0.78 0.67 1.13
N ARG A 35 -0.52 -0.62 1.33
CA ARG A 35 -0.58 -1.62 0.26
C ARG A 35 -1.98 -1.75 -0.34
N HIS A 36 -3.01 -1.77 0.51
CA HIS A 36 -4.40 -1.83 0.05
C HIS A 36 -4.76 -0.61 -0.79
N GLN A 37 -4.40 0.59 -0.35
CA GLN A 37 -4.65 1.83 -1.09
C GLN A 37 -3.96 1.84 -2.47
N VAL A 38 -2.71 1.35 -2.55
CA VAL A 38 -1.99 1.24 -3.83
C VAL A 38 -2.68 0.26 -4.77
N LEU A 39 -3.12 -0.89 -4.26
CA LEU A 39 -3.82 -1.90 -5.05
C LEU A 39 -5.16 -1.38 -5.57
N GLU A 40 -5.92 -0.66 -4.75
CA GLU A 40 -7.19 -0.04 -5.20
C GLU A 40 -6.94 1.01 -6.28
N ASN A 41 -5.91 1.85 -6.15
CA ASN A 41 -5.52 2.80 -7.19
C ASN A 41 -5.16 2.07 -8.50
N ALA A 42 -4.41 0.98 -8.42
CA ALA A 42 -4.06 0.18 -9.59
C ALA A 42 -5.31 -0.43 -10.25
N ARG A 43 -6.28 -0.90 -9.47
CA ARG A 43 -7.56 -1.42 -9.98
C ARG A 43 -8.41 -0.35 -10.67
N ILE A 44 -8.47 0.86 -10.09
CA ILE A 44 -9.14 2.01 -10.71
C ILE A 44 -8.51 2.32 -12.07
N MET A 45 -7.17 2.40 -12.13
CA MET A 45 -6.46 2.63 -13.39
C MET A 45 -6.73 1.52 -14.42
N MET A 46 -6.70 0.26 -14.00
CA MET A 46 -6.99 -0.88 -14.87
C MET A 46 -8.42 -0.82 -15.42
N THR A 47 -9.37 -0.46 -14.58
CA THR A 47 -10.77 -0.30 -14.97
C THR A 47 -10.95 0.87 -15.95
N ALA A 48 -10.26 1.99 -15.71
CA ALA A 48 -10.27 3.12 -16.64
C ALA A 48 -9.64 2.76 -17.99
N ALA A 49 -8.52 2.02 -17.99
CA ALA A 49 -7.90 1.54 -19.23
C ALA A 49 -8.85 0.62 -20.01
N ASN A 50 -9.53 -0.29 -19.34
CA ASN A 50 -10.54 -1.16 -19.98
C ASN A 50 -11.71 -0.35 -20.54
N GLY A 51 -12.20 0.67 -19.81
CA GLY A 51 -13.24 1.56 -20.32
C GLY A 51 -12.83 2.29 -21.60
N ILE A 52 -11.58 2.76 -21.69
CA ILE A 52 -11.04 3.38 -22.91
C ILE A 52 -10.98 2.36 -24.06
N ARG A 53 -10.51 1.14 -23.79
CA ARG A 53 -10.46 0.07 -24.78
C ARG A 53 -11.85 -0.29 -25.30
N GLU A 54 -12.80 -0.46 -24.39
CA GLU A 54 -14.19 -0.80 -24.73
C GLU A 54 -14.85 0.32 -25.52
N TYR A 55 -14.69 1.58 -25.10
CA TYR A 55 -15.19 2.73 -25.84
C TYR A 55 -14.61 2.77 -27.27
N THR A 56 -13.30 2.54 -27.41
CA THR A 56 -12.65 2.50 -28.71
C THR A 56 -13.24 1.37 -29.57
N ALA A 57 -13.34 0.15 -29.03
CA ALA A 57 -13.85 -1.01 -29.76
C ALA A 57 -15.31 -0.84 -30.18
N GLN A 58 -16.17 -0.31 -29.34
CA GLN A 58 -17.61 -0.25 -29.57
C GLN A 58 -18.04 1.02 -30.32
N HIS A 59 -17.33 2.13 -30.15
CA HIS A 59 -17.76 3.42 -30.69
C HIS A 59 -16.82 4.00 -31.75
N LEU A 60 -15.50 3.84 -31.62
CA LEU A 60 -14.56 4.40 -32.57
C LEU A 60 -14.29 3.46 -33.75
N VAL A 61 -14.06 2.18 -33.49
CA VAL A 61 -13.79 1.18 -34.55
C VAL A 61 -14.87 1.16 -35.65
N PRO A 62 -16.18 1.22 -35.33
CA PRO A 62 -17.21 1.26 -36.38
C PRO A 62 -17.25 2.56 -37.20
N LEU A 63 -16.67 3.64 -36.69
CA LEU A 63 -16.72 4.97 -37.31
C LEU A 63 -15.45 5.34 -38.06
N LEU A 64 -14.29 4.83 -37.59
CA LEU A 64 -13.00 5.17 -38.18
C LEU A 64 -12.57 4.13 -39.19
N PRO A 65 -12.08 4.53 -40.39
CA PRO A 65 -11.47 3.58 -41.29
C PRO A 65 -10.17 3.01 -40.70
N ILE A 66 -9.81 1.79 -41.10
CA ILE A 66 -8.52 1.17 -40.75
C ILE A 66 -7.35 1.94 -41.41
N GLU A 67 -7.65 2.57 -42.53
CA GLU A 67 -6.68 3.26 -43.38
C GLU A 67 -7.24 4.62 -43.81
N HIS A 68 -6.38 5.64 -43.78
CA HIS A 68 -6.67 6.96 -44.34
C HIS A 68 -5.47 7.43 -45.16
N ASP A 69 -5.71 7.79 -46.42
CA ASP A 69 -4.68 8.20 -47.38
C ASP A 69 -3.52 7.19 -47.50
N GLY A 70 -3.81 5.90 -47.52
CA GLY A 70 -2.83 4.82 -47.60
C GLY A 70 -2.04 4.59 -46.31
N LYS A 71 -2.42 5.23 -45.20
CA LYS A 71 -1.75 5.08 -43.89
C LYS A 71 -2.65 4.40 -42.89
N PHE A 72 -2.07 3.54 -42.08
CA PHE A 72 -2.78 2.90 -40.98
C PHE A 72 -3.21 3.94 -39.94
N VAL A 73 -4.44 3.82 -39.41
CA VAL A 73 -5.04 4.69 -38.42
C VAL A 73 -4.95 4.00 -37.05
N PRO A 74 -3.92 4.28 -36.22
CA PRO A 74 -3.70 3.59 -34.93
C PRO A 74 -4.78 3.92 -33.88
N GLU A 75 -5.50 5.05 -34.02
CA GLU A 75 -6.62 5.46 -33.18
C GLU A 75 -7.78 4.44 -33.21
N ASN A 76 -7.83 3.61 -34.24
CA ASN A 76 -8.76 2.50 -34.37
C ASN A 76 -8.38 1.27 -33.56
N VAL A 77 -7.24 1.30 -32.83
CA VAL A 77 -6.75 0.18 -32.03
C VAL A 77 -7.00 0.46 -30.53
N PRO A 78 -7.82 -0.36 -29.85
CA PRO A 78 -8.13 -0.17 -28.42
C PRO A 78 -6.89 -0.07 -27.51
N ALA A 79 -5.87 -0.90 -27.78
CA ALA A 79 -4.61 -0.88 -27.05
C ALA A 79 -3.86 0.45 -27.22
N PHE A 80 -3.82 1.01 -28.42
CA PHE A 80 -3.19 2.29 -28.71
C PHE A 80 -3.89 3.43 -28.00
N SER A 81 -5.21 3.47 -28.04
CA SER A 81 -6.03 4.51 -27.39
C SER A 81 -5.80 4.50 -25.87
N ALA A 82 -5.85 3.34 -25.23
CA ALA A 82 -5.61 3.20 -23.81
C ALA A 82 -4.17 3.64 -23.44
N GLN A 83 -3.14 3.09 -24.08
CA GLN A 83 -1.75 3.43 -23.78
C GLN A 83 -1.45 4.91 -24.02
N THR A 84 -1.99 5.50 -25.10
CA THR A 84 -1.80 6.93 -25.42
C THR A 84 -2.44 7.83 -24.37
N THR A 85 -3.66 7.51 -23.92
CA THR A 85 -4.33 8.26 -22.85
C THR A 85 -3.54 8.18 -21.54
N PHE A 86 -3.03 7.01 -21.20
CA PHE A 86 -2.24 6.83 -19.98
C PHE A 86 -0.86 7.49 -20.01
N LYS A 87 -0.29 7.82 -21.16
CA LYS A 87 0.92 8.68 -21.24
C LYS A 87 0.68 10.06 -20.63
N ASN A 88 -0.52 10.63 -20.77
CA ASN A 88 -0.88 11.91 -20.14
C ASN A 88 -0.94 11.78 -18.61
N ILE A 89 -1.45 10.67 -18.09
CA ILE A 89 -1.46 10.37 -16.65
C ILE A 89 -0.02 10.23 -16.13
N GLN A 90 0.83 9.51 -16.85
CA GLN A 90 2.24 9.35 -16.49
C GLN A 90 3.01 10.69 -16.49
N ALA A 91 2.69 11.61 -17.40
CA ALA A 91 3.28 12.94 -17.41
C ALA A 91 2.90 13.77 -16.17
N ALA A 92 1.66 13.62 -15.69
CA ALA A 92 1.17 14.30 -14.50
C ALA A 92 1.59 13.61 -13.18
N PHE A 93 1.71 12.28 -13.19
CA PHE A 93 1.98 11.45 -12.01
C PHE A 93 3.15 10.51 -12.31
N ALA A 94 4.37 10.98 -12.03
CA ALA A 94 5.58 10.21 -12.30
C ALA A 94 5.55 8.83 -11.59
N GLY A 95 5.85 7.78 -12.36
CA GLY A 95 5.88 6.41 -11.88
C GLY A 95 4.55 5.64 -11.98
N TYR A 96 3.43 6.31 -12.23
CA TYR A 96 2.18 5.64 -12.59
C TYR A 96 2.24 5.28 -14.08
N THR A 97 2.22 3.99 -14.39
CA THR A 97 2.32 3.54 -15.79
C THR A 97 1.24 2.53 -16.12
N TYR A 98 0.84 2.52 -17.38
CA TYR A 98 0.02 1.50 -18.01
C TYR A 98 0.72 1.01 -19.27
N ARG A 99 0.85 -0.30 -19.42
CA ARG A 99 1.43 -0.96 -20.60
C ARG A 99 0.63 -2.19 -20.97
N GLU A 100 0.70 -2.53 -22.24
CA GLU A 100 0.13 -3.77 -22.78
C GLU A 100 1.24 -4.62 -23.45
N PRO A 101 2.21 -5.15 -22.67
CA PRO A 101 3.26 -5.97 -23.24
C PRO A 101 2.71 -7.27 -23.82
N ALA A 102 3.31 -7.70 -24.95
CA ALA A 102 3.01 -8.98 -25.58
C ALA A 102 4.30 -9.72 -25.93
N LEU A 103 4.21 -11.07 -26.04
CA LEU A 103 5.36 -11.88 -26.43
C LEU A 103 5.71 -11.71 -27.91
N ASN A 104 4.70 -11.50 -28.74
CA ASN A 104 4.82 -11.25 -30.17
C ASN A 104 3.92 -10.05 -30.57
N PRO A 105 4.32 -8.79 -30.21
CA PRO A 105 3.51 -7.62 -30.48
C PRO A 105 3.64 -7.16 -31.95
N THR A 106 2.60 -6.52 -32.48
CA THR A 106 2.65 -5.84 -33.78
C THR A 106 3.57 -4.62 -33.73
N ASN A 107 3.40 -3.80 -32.71
CA ASN A 107 4.32 -2.69 -32.42
C ASN A 107 5.43 -3.17 -31.47
N LEU A 108 6.68 -3.15 -31.92
CA LEU A 108 7.83 -3.63 -31.14
C LEU A 108 8.08 -2.86 -29.83
N ILE A 109 7.49 -1.66 -29.69
CA ILE A 109 7.52 -0.89 -28.45
C ILE A 109 6.81 -1.64 -27.28
N ASP A 110 5.84 -2.49 -27.64
CA ASP A 110 5.05 -3.29 -26.71
C ASP A 110 5.67 -4.68 -26.47
N ARG A 111 6.91 -4.91 -26.92
CA ARG A 111 7.60 -6.16 -26.61
C ARG A 111 7.78 -6.29 -25.09
N ALA A 112 7.37 -7.44 -24.58
CA ALA A 112 7.49 -7.77 -23.18
C ALA A 112 8.96 -7.79 -22.74
N GLN A 113 9.26 -7.17 -21.62
CA GLN A 113 10.50 -7.35 -20.87
C GLN A 113 10.49 -8.74 -20.21
N ASP A 114 11.64 -9.24 -19.76
CA ASP A 114 11.75 -10.60 -19.21
C ASP A 114 10.71 -10.89 -18.11
N TRP A 115 10.57 -9.99 -17.14
CA TRP A 115 9.62 -10.14 -16.06
C TRP A 115 8.13 -10.03 -16.52
N GLU A 116 7.84 -9.23 -17.53
CA GLU A 116 6.51 -9.12 -18.15
C GLU A 116 6.20 -10.42 -18.93
N ALA A 117 7.20 -10.94 -19.62
CA ALA A 117 7.08 -12.21 -20.33
C ALA A 117 6.81 -13.39 -19.37
N ASP A 118 7.43 -13.40 -18.19
CA ASP A 118 7.17 -14.40 -17.17
C ASP A 118 5.72 -14.34 -16.66
N ILE A 119 5.18 -13.14 -16.47
CA ILE A 119 3.76 -12.93 -16.11
C ILE A 119 2.84 -13.47 -17.22
N ILE A 120 3.15 -13.17 -18.48
CA ILE A 120 2.33 -13.65 -19.61
C ILE A 120 2.38 -15.17 -19.71
N ARG A 121 3.55 -15.80 -19.53
CA ARG A 121 3.71 -17.26 -19.49
C ARG A 121 2.92 -17.87 -18.33
N LEU A 122 2.93 -17.24 -17.17
CA LEU A 122 2.13 -17.67 -16.02
C LEU A 122 0.64 -17.70 -16.36
N PHE A 123 0.10 -16.65 -16.97
CA PHE A 123 -1.30 -16.61 -17.41
C PHE A 123 -1.62 -17.67 -18.47
N ARG A 124 -0.68 -17.99 -19.37
CA ARG A 124 -0.83 -19.11 -20.32
C ARG A 124 -0.92 -20.47 -19.62
N ASN A 125 -0.13 -20.67 -18.58
CA ASN A 125 -0.08 -21.93 -17.83
C ASN A 125 -1.24 -22.05 -16.82
N GLU A 126 -1.82 -20.92 -16.40
CA GLU A 126 -2.94 -20.85 -15.45
C GLU A 126 -4.11 -20.04 -16.04
N PRO A 127 -4.88 -20.61 -17.01
CA PRO A 127 -5.92 -19.86 -17.72
C PRO A 127 -7.07 -19.32 -16.83
N THR A 128 -7.25 -19.90 -15.63
CA THR A 128 -8.23 -19.47 -14.64
C THR A 128 -7.78 -18.27 -13.81
N ARG A 129 -6.52 -17.89 -13.93
CA ARG A 129 -5.97 -16.73 -13.22
C ARG A 129 -6.29 -15.45 -13.99
N HIS A 130 -7.16 -14.63 -13.42
CA HIS A 130 -7.59 -13.39 -14.05
C HIS A 130 -6.83 -12.15 -13.59
N GLU A 131 -6.07 -12.25 -12.50
CA GLU A 131 -5.32 -11.13 -11.93
C GLU A 131 -4.07 -11.64 -11.21
N LEU A 132 -2.97 -10.89 -11.31
CA LEU A 132 -1.73 -11.12 -10.60
C LEU A 132 -1.22 -9.78 -10.04
N VAL A 133 -0.80 -9.78 -8.77
CA VAL A 133 -0.17 -8.62 -8.11
C VAL A 133 1.26 -8.98 -7.76
N VAL A 134 2.21 -8.20 -8.29
CA VAL A 134 3.65 -8.39 -8.06
C VAL A 134 4.26 -7.10 -7.57
N GLU A 135 5.02 -7.17 -6.49
CA GLU A 135 5.82 -6.05 -6.01
C GLU A 135 7.25 -6.19 -6.51
N ARG A 136 7.84 -5.10 -7.01
CA ARG A 136 9.19 -5.09 -7.57
C ARG A 136 9.94 -3.83 -7.14
N ASP A 137 11.22 -4.00 -6.83
CA ASP A 137 12.12 -2.87 -6.68
C ASP A 137 12.48 -2.32 -8.06
N THR A 138 12.33 -1.02 -8.21
CA THR A 138 12.62 -0.28 -9.43
C THR A 138 13.53 0.92 -9.10
N PRO A 139 14.14 1.57 -10.08
CA PRO A 139 14.94 2.78 -9.84
C PRO A 139 14.19 3.90 -9.12
N ILE A 140 12.86 3.91 -9.18
CA ILE A 140 12.00 4.88 -8.46
C ILE A 140 11.49 4.35 -7.11
N GLY A 141 11.96 3.19 -6.66
CA GLY A 141 11.60 2.51 -5.42
C GLY A 141 10.62 1.36 -5.62
N LEU A 142 10.12 0.83 -4.51
CA LEU A 142 9.16 -0.28 -4.52
C LEU A 142 7.89 0.11 -5.29
N THR A 143 7.52 -0.72 -6.25
CA THR A 143 6.40 -0.52 -7.17
C THR A 143 5.50 -1.75 -7.15
N LEU A 144 4.20 -1.54 -6.97
CA LEU A 144 3.18 -2.58 -7.12
C LEU A 144 2.74 -2.62 -8.58
N ASN A 145 2.76 -3.82 -9.15
CA ASN A 145 2.34 -4.10 -10.51
C ASN A 145 1.11 -5.00 -10.46
N LEU A 146 0.00 -4.50 -11.00
CA LEU A 146 -1.24 -5.24 -11.19
C LEU A 146 -1.31 -5.68 -12.66
N ALA A 147 -1.36 -6.99 -12.88
CA ALA A 147 -1.42 -7.56 -14.23
C ALA A 147 -2.73 -8.31 -14.45
N ARG A 148 -3.29 -8.21 -15.67
CA ARG A 148 -4.41 -9.02 -16.17
C ARG A 148 -4.08 -9.57 -17.55
N PRO A 149 -4.50 -10.81 -17.88
CA PRO A 149 -4.20 -11.40 -19.20
C PRO A 149 -4.94 -10.67 -20.32
N ILE A 150 -4.29 -10.59 -21.49
CA ILE A 150 -4.93 -10.23 -22.76
C ILE A 150 -5.03 -11.52 -23.56
N SER A 151 -6.27 -12.01 -23.72
CA SER A 151 -6.56 -13.20 -24.48
C SER A 151 -7.49 -12.86 -25.66
N ILE A 152 -7.35 -13.60 -26.75
CA ILE A 152 -8.14 -13.40 -27.99
C ILE A 152 -9.46 -14.15 -27.81
N HIS A 153 -10.54 -13.43 -27.64
CA HIS A 153 -11.89 -14.00 -27.50
C HIS A 153 -12.81 -13.72 -28.70
N ASP A 154 -12.36 -12.86 -29.63
CA ASP A 154 -13.13 -12.44 -30.80
C ASP A 154 -12.33 -12.73 -32.07
N ASP A 155 -12.97 -13.41 -33.03
CA ASP A 155 -12.40 -13.68 -34.35
C ASP A 155 -12.08 -12.39 -35.14
N ALA A 156 -12.72 -11.28 -34.85
CA ALA A 156 -12.40 -9.97 -35.40
C ALA A 156 -10.94 -9.56 -35.18
N CYS A 157 -10.34 -9.98 -34.06
CA CYS A 157 -8.91 -9.74 -33.78
C CYS A 157 -8.00 -10.41 -34.82
N LEU A 158 -8.41 -11.58 -35.33
CA LEU A 158 -7.62 -12.37 -36.26
C LEU A 158 -7.62 -11.79 -37.70
N THR A 159 -8.54 -10.84 -38.01
CA THR A 159 -8.50 -10.09 -39.26
C THR A 159 -7.17 -9.35 -39.42
N CYS A 160 -6.63 -8.79 -38.32
CA CYS A 160 -5.35 -8.08 -38.31
C CYS A 160 -4.18 -8.94 -37.83
N HIS A 161 -4.44 -9.95 -36.99
CA HIS A 161 -3.40 -10.69 -36.27
C HIS A 161 -3.34 -12.18 -36.64
N GLY A 162 -4.16 -12.64 -37.59
CA GLY A 162 -4.14 -14.01 -38.11
C GLY A 162 -2.91 -14.27 -38.97
N THR A 163 -3.05 -14.14 -40.28
CA THR A 163 -1.92 -14.28 -41.21
C THR A 163 -1.53 -12.94 -41.82
N PRO A 164 -0.23 -12.70 -42.12
CA PRO A 164 0.20 -11.45 -42.72
C PRO A 164 -0.48 -11.15 -44.09
N SER A 165 -0.82 -12.18 -44.85
CA SER A 165 -1.46 -12.06 -46.18
C SER A 165 -2.93 -11.66 -46.10
N ALA A 166 -3.60 -11.91 -44.97
CA ALA A 166 -5.01 -11.53 -44.76
C ALA A 166 -5.15 -10.18 -44.07
N ALA A 167 -4.08 -9.67 -43.48
CA ALA A 167 -4.08 -8.42 -42.74
C ALA A 167 -4.19 -7.21 -43.68
N PRO A 168 -4.77 -6.08 -43.20
CA PRO A 168 -4.84 -4.83 -43.98
C PRO A 168 -3.46 -4.38 -44.47
N ALA A 169 -3.38 -3.98 -45.75
CA ALA A 169 -2.12 -3.57 -46.36
C ALA A 169 -1.44 -2.40 -45.62
N ALA A 170 -2.21 -1.41 -45.18
CA ALA A 170 -1.70 -0.29 -44.42
C ALA A 170 -1.07 -0.72 -43.07
N LEU A 171 -1.60 -1.76 -42.39
CA LEU A 171 -1.02 -2.33 -41.17
C LEU A 171 0.35 -2.94 -41.47
N THR A 172 0.43 -3.81 -42.49
CA THR A 172 1.68 -4.50 -42.84
C THR A 172 2.74 -3.56 -43.39
N GLN A 173 2.34 -2.50 -44.09
CA GLN A 173 3.25 -1.43 -44.51
C GLN A 173 3.82 -0.65 -43.34
N THR A 174 3.01 -0.41 -42.30
CA THR A 174 3.44 0.38 -41.11
C THR A 174 4.30 -0.44 -40.17
N TYR A 175 3.94 -1.69 -39.91
CA TYR A 175 4.57 -2.50 -38.85
C TYR A 175 5.34 -3.73 -39.36
N GLY A 176 5.30 -3.99 -40.66
CA GLY A 176 5.93 -5.15 -41.25
C GLY A 176 5.05 -6.41 -41.16
N THR A 177 5.64 -7.55 -41.53
CA THR A 177 4.95 -8.84 -41.61
C THR A 177 5.56 -9.92 -40.69
N VAL A 178 6.56 -9.55 -39.84
CA VAL A 178 7.35 -10.49 -39.08
C VAL A 178 6.75 -10.78 -37.71
N SER A 179 6.15 -9.78 -37.06
CA SER A 179 5.62 -9.88 -35.69
C SER A 179 4.18 -9.40 -35.59
N GLY A 180 3.47 -9.86 -34.58
CA GLY A 180 2.06 -9.53 -34.35
C GLY A 180 1.08 -10.41 -35.12
N PHE A 181 1.53 -11.52 -35.67
CA PHE A 181 0.72 -12.44 -36.45
C PHE A 181 0.76 -13.86 -35.88
N GLY A 182 -0.12 -14.74 -36.40
CA GLY A 182 -0.23 -16.12 -35.96
C GLY A 182 -0.92 -16.32 -34.62
N TRP A 183 -1.68 -15.32 -34.16
CA TRP A 183 -2.46 -15.44 -32.94
C TRP A 183 -3.64 -16.39 -33.14
N LYS A 184 -4.12 -17.00 -32.04
CA LYS A 184 -5.20 -17.99 -32.08
C LYS A 184 -6.31 -17.60 -31.12
N LEU A 185 -7.53 -18.03 -31.43
CA LEU A 185 -8.66 -17.88 -30.53
C LEU A 185 -8.38 -18.55 -29.17
N ASN A 186 -8.74 -17.91 -28.10
CA ASN A 186 -8.49 -18.30 -26.72
C ASN A 186 -7.01 -18.33 -26.30
N GLU A 187 -6.11 -17.81 -27.14
CA GLU A 187 -4.70 -17.67 -26.76
C GLU A 187 -4.49 -16.38 -25.93
N THR A 188 -3.74 -16.50 -24.81
CA THR A 188 -3.21 -15.34 -24.08
C THR A 188 -1.97 -14.83 -24.80
N ILE A 189 -2.06 -13.66 -25.39
CA ILE A 189 -1.01 -13.05 -26.22
C ILE A 189 -0.14 -12.05 -25.46
N GLY A 190 -0.68 -11.48 -24.40
CA GLY A 190 -0.06 -10.41 -23.63
C GLY A 190 -0.67 -10.23 -22.24
N ALA A 191 -0.33 -9.14 -21.62
CA ALA A 191 -0.91 -8.72 -20.36
C ALA A 191 -1.14 -7.20 -20.33
N GLN A 192 -2.20 -6.75 -19.70
CA GLN A 192 -2.35 -5.37 -19.24
C GLN A 192 -1.60 -5.25 -17.93
N ILE A 193 -0.70 -4.28 -17.81
CA ILE A 193 0.07 -4.05 -16.58
C ILE A 193 -0.05 -2.59 -16.16
N VAL A 194 -0.59 -2.39 -14.95
CA VAL A 194 -0.60 -1.11 -14.24
C VAL A 194 0.49 -1.15 -13.20
N SER A 195 1.37 -0.15 -13.20
CA SER A 195 2.40 0.00 -12.17
C SER A 195 2.14 1.25 -11.33
N VAL A 196 2.15 1.10 -10.01
CA VAL A 196 1.90 2.19 -9.05
C VAL A 196 3.03 2.23 -8.02
N PRO A 197 3.71 3.39 -7.85
CA PRO A 197 4.76 3.53 -6.85
C PRO A 197 4.19 3.44 -5.44
N MET A 198 4.84 2.67 -4.57
CA MET A 198 4.48 2.57 -3.16
C MET A 198 5.06 3.68 -2.28
N ALA A 199 5.98 4.49 -2.83
CA ALA A 199 6.70 5.50 -2.05
C ALA A 199 5.79 6.56 -1.39
N VAL A 200 4.77 7.07 -2.10
CA VAL A 200 3.88 8.12 -1.59
C VAL A 200 2.97 7.60 -0.48
N PRO A 201 2.21 6.50 -0.69
CA PRO A 201 1.39 5.90 0.37
C PRO A 201 2.20 5.47 1.59
N LEU A 202 3.39 4.92 1.40
CA LEU A 202 4.28 4.54 2.52
C LEU A 202 4.77 5.76 3.31
N LYS A 203 5.10 6.88 2.66
CA LYS A 203 5.47 8.12 3.36
C LYS A 203 4.30 8.68 4.17
N LEU A 204 3.09 8.65 3.62
CA LEU A 204 1.89 9.08 4.34
C LEU A 204 1.59 8.18 5.53
N ALA A 205 1.63 6.87 5.34
CA ALA A 205 1.45 5.89 6.40
C ALA A 205 2.47 6.08 7.52
N ARG A 206 3.75 6.29 7.19
CA ARG A 206 4.82 6.58 8.16
C ARG A 206 4.56 7.88 8.92
N ARG A 207 4.07 8.94 8.26
CA ARG A 207 3.73 10.20 8.94
C ARG A 207 2.60 10.00 9.95
N LEU A 208 1.53 9.31 9.55
CA LEU A 208 0.42 8.97 10.44
C LEU A 208 0.89 8.12 11.62
N TYR A 209 1.72 7.10 11.37
CA TYR A 209 2.35 6.28 12.39
C TYR A 209 3.11 7.12 13.43
N ILE A 210 4.02 8.01 12.98
CA ILE A 210 4.82 8.86 13.87
C ILE A 210 3.90 9.80 14.68
N THR A 211 2.91 10.43 14.04
CA THR A 211 1.97 11.32 14.73
C THR A 211 1.16 10.58 15.79
N SER A 212 0.67 9.38 15.47
CA SER A 212 -0.08 8.54 16.42
C SER A 212 0.80 8.11 17.60
N LEU A 213 2.07 7.78 17.33
CA LEU A 213 3.04 7.41 18.37
C LEU A 213 3.32 8.58 19.33
N ILE A 214 3.54 9.78 18.81
CA ILE A 214 3.73 10.99 19.62
C ILE A 214 2.50 11.27 20.48
N ALA A 215 1.30 11.17 19.92
CA ALA A 215 0.06 11.35 20.66
C ALA A 215 -0.08 10.31 21.80
N LEU A 216 0.22 9.04 21.51
CA LEU A 216 0.16 7.97 22.51
C LEU A 216 1.15 8.18 23.67
N VAL A 217 2.39 8.56 23.36
CA VAL A 217 3.39 8.91 24.39
C VAL A 217 2.92 10.10 25.22
N GLY A 218 2.33 11.13 24.60
CA GLY A 218 1.75 12.28 25.30
C GLY A 218 0.63 11.87 26.27
N ILE A 219 -0.29 11.03 25.81
CA ILE A 219 -1.37 10.49 26.66
C ILE A 219 -0.79 9.70 27.85
N PHE A 220 0.19 8.83 27.61
CA PHE A 220 0.83 8.07 28.68
C PHE A 220 1.55 8.98 29.70
N ALA A 221 2.21 10.05 29.24
CA ALA A 221 2.84 11.02 30.13
C ALA A 221 1.82 11.72 31.02
N VAL A 222 0.70 12.17 30.46
CA VAL A 222 -0.40 12.80 31.22
C VAL A 222 -0.98 11.82 32.25
N VAL A 223 -1.31 10.61 31.83
CA VAL A 223 -1.84 9.56 32.72
C VAL A 223 -0.86 9.24 33.85
N PHE A 224 0.43 9.14 33.52
CA PHE A 224 1.49 8.90 34.56
C PHE A 224 1.54 10.02 35.60
N VAL A 225 1.49 11.29 35.15
CA VAL A 225 1.46 12.45 36.05
C VAL A 225 0.22 12.42 36.94
N VAL A 226 -0.96 12.21 36.37
CA VAL A 226 -2.23 12.14 37.11
C VAL A 226 -2.20 11.04 38.17
N ILE A 227 -1.75 9.83 37.80
CA ILE A 227 -1.64 8.71 38.74
C ILE A 227 -0.67 9.06 39.90
N ASN A 228 0.48 9.67 39.60
CA ASN A 228 1.43 10.08 40.64
C ASN A 228 0.87 11.16 41.57
N LEU A 229 0.14 12.14 41.06
CA LEU A 229 -0.54 13.15 41.87
C LEU A 229 -1.60 12.53 42.80
N LEU A 230 -2.43 11.64 42.26
CA LEU A 230 -3.45 10.92 43.03
C LEU A 230 -2.79 10.05 44.15
N LEU A 231 -1.75 9.31 43.82
CA LEU A 231 -0.99 8.54 44.80
C LEU A 231 -0.40 9.41 45.90
N HIS A 232 0.15 10.57 45.52
CA HIS A 232 0.72 11.48 46.52
C HIS A 232 -0.37 12.01 47.45
N HIS A 233 -1.50 12.48 46.92
CA HIS A 233 -2.56 13.10 47.72
C HIS A 233 -3.41 12.11 48.52
N LEU A 234 -3.78 10.96 47.89
CA LEU A 234 -4.71 10.00 48.49
C LEU A 234 -4.02 8.96 49.38
N VAL A 235 -2.74 8.63 49.13
CA VAL A 235 -2.07 7.55 49.82
C VAL A 235 -0.90 8.05 50.65
N ILE A 236 0.06 8.75 50.03
CA ILE A 236 1.34 9.06 50.67
C ILE A 236 1.18 10.13 51.75
N ALA A 237 0.46 11.21 51.47
CA ALA A 237 0.27 12.31 52.40
C ALA A 237 -0.51 11.89 53.67
N PRO A 238 -1.66 11.15 53.55
CA PRO A 238 -2.37 10.66 54.76
C PRO A 238 -1.56 9.67 55.58
N VAL A 239 -0.87 8.72 54.94
CA VAL A 239 -0.04 7.72 55.65
C VAL A 239 1.10 8.40 56.43
N LYS A 240 1.76 9.40 55.87
CA LYS A 240 2.79 10.19 56.56
C LYS A 240 2.22 10.95 57.74
N ARG A 241 1.03 11.53 57.65
CA ARG A 241 0.35 12.23 58.77
C ARG A 241 0.05 11.26 59.93
N VAL A 242 -0.48 10.08 59.64
CA VAL A 242 -0.81 9.08 60.64
C VAL A 242 0.46 8.55 61.35
N SER A 243 1.52 8.31 60.58
CA SER A 243 2.81 7.83 61.15
C SER A 243 3.50 8.90 62.01
N ALA A 244 3.43 10.18 61.66
CA ALA A 244 3.94 11.27 62.43
C ALA A 244 3.18 11.43 63.75
N ASN A 245 1.85 11.30 63.74
CA ASN A 245 1.00 11.38 64.92
C ASN A 245 1.27 10.22 65.94
N ARG A 246 1.53 8.99 65.42
CA ARG A 246 1.95 7.85 66.27
C ARG A 246 3.28 8.08 66.92
N ARG A 247 4.30 8.65 66.30
CA ARG A 247 5.59 8.97 66.91
C ARG A 247 5.46 10.04 67.94
N GLY A 248 4.68 11.09 67.75
CA GLY A 248 4.39 12.13 68.71
C GLY A 248 3.72 11.58 70.00
N SER A 249 2.73 10.65 69.79
CA SER A 249 2.03 10.04 70.95
C SER A 249 2.92 9.07 71.77
N GLN A 250 3.90 8.42 71.17
CA GLN A 250 4.83 7.56 71.85
C GLN A 250 5.89 8.37 72.64
N LEU A 251 6.40 9.46 72.10
CA LEU A 251 7.29 10.39 72.82
C LEU A 251 6.61 11.07 73.98
N GLY A 252 5.34 11.47 73.80
CA GLY A 252 4.55 12.03 74.93
C GLY A 252 4.22 11.05 76.07
N ARG A 253 4.09 9.74 75.78
CA ARG A 253 3.92 8.70 76.79
C ARG A 253 5.24 8.40 77.49
N GLY A 254 6.38 8.39 76.79
CA GLY A 254 7.71 8.21 77.43
C GLY A 254 8.07 9.36 78.35
N ALA A 255 7.78 10.60 77.99
CA ALA A 255 8.01 11.76 78.83
C ALA A 255 7.12 11.79 80.10
N ARG A 256 5.87 11.39 80.01
CA ARG A 256 4.97 11.28 81.20
C ARG A 256 5.36 10.11 82.07
N GLY A 257 5.85 9.01 81.56
CA GLY A 257 6.37 7.90 82.38
C GLY A 257 7.62 8.27 83.13
N ALA A 258 8.54 9.03 82.50
CA ALA A 258 9.75 9.53 83.14
C ALA A 258 9.48 10.54 84.30
N LEU A 259 8.48 11.43 84.04
CA LEU A 259 8.06 12.37 85.12
C LEU A 259 7.39 11.68 86.34
N CYS A 260 6.61 10.62 86.10
CA CYS A 260 5.98 9.85 87.16
C CYS A 260 6.98 9.10 88.02
N GLN A 261 8.08 8.60 87.45
CA GLN A 261 9.17 7.93 88.16
C GLN A 261 10.07 8.92 88.94
N ALA A 262 10.21 10.18 88.48
CA ALA A 262 10.97 11.20 89.18
C ALA A 262 10.25 11.74 90.41
N TRP A 263 8.93 11.56 90.56
CA TRP A 263 8.15 11.96 91.74
C TRP A 263 8.08 10.89 92.84
N GLN A 264 8.54 9.69 92.55
CA GLN A 264 8.58 8.58 93.54
C GLN A 264 9.95 8.35 94.22
N ARG A 265 10.91 9.24 93.98
CA ARG A 265 12.19 9.29 94.71
C ARG A 265 12.24 10.59 95.49
#